data_f6cc60d8a86fab8b2e6c66cb6c562c47
#
_entry.id   f6cc60d8a86fab8b2e6c66cb6c562c47
#
_cell.length_a   1.000
_cell.length_b   1.000
_cell.length_c   1.000
_cell.angle_alpha   90.00
_cell.angle_beta   90.00
_cell.angle_gamma   90.00
#
_symmetry.space_group_name_H-M   'P 1'
#
loop_
_entity.id
_entity.type
_entity.pdbx_description
1 polymer ?
#
loop_
_entity_poly.entity_id
_entity_poly.type
_entity_poly.pdbx_seq_one_letter_code
_entity_poly.pdbx_strand_id
1 'polypeptide(L)' 'MENSALDVQDLLLRECEEFQQLCQRHRELDARLSTLTEKLFLSDEEKVEEVTIKKKKLAIKDRMAFMIRSH' A
#
# COMPACT_ATOMS: atom_id res chain seq x y z
N MET A 1 -14.63 -15.10 -18.03
CA MET A 1 -14.30 -14.76 -17.45
C MET A 1 -14.18 -14.43 -16.47
N GLU A 2 -13.98 -14.46 -16.23
CA GLU A 2 -13.95 -14.25 -15.36
C GLU A 2 -13.69 -13.46 -14.43
N ASN A 3 -14.20 -13.47 -13.67
CA ASN A 3 -14.05 -12.65 -12.55
C ASN A 3 -12.68 -12.72 -12.01
N SER A 4 -11.97 -11.67 -12.08
CA SER A 4 -10.60 -11.66 -11.65
C SER A 4 -10.48 -10.80 -10.40
N ALA A 5 -9.34 -10.92 -9.71
CA ALA A 5 -9.04 -10.07 -8.58
C ALA A 5 -9.04 -8.60 -9.01
N LEU A 6 -8.71 -8.35 -10.28
CA LEU A 6 -8.69 -6.99 -10.80
C LEU A 6 -10.09 -6.38 -10.84
N ASP A 7 -11.10 -7.18 -11.20
CA ASP A 7 -12.48 -6.71 -11.21
C ASP A 7 -12.98 -6.39 -9.81
N VAL A 8 -12.65 -7.27 -8.86
CA VAL A 8 -13.01 -7.05 -7.46
C VAL A 8 -12.31 -5.80 -6.92
N GLN A 9 -11.06 -5.63 -7.28
CA GLN A 9 -10.29 -4.47 -6.84
C GLN A 9 -10.93 -3.17 -7.35
N ASP A 10 -11.33 -3.15 -8.61
CA ASP A 10 -11.97 -1.98 -9.18
C ASP A 10 -13.29 -1.66 -8.48
N LEU A 11 -14.07 -2.69 -8.18
CA LEU A 11 -15.31 -2.53 -7.47
C LEU A 11 -15.10 -1.94 -6.08
N LEU A 12 -14.12 -2.48 -5.36
CA LEU A 12 -13.79 -1.99 -4.02
C LEU A 12 -13.31 -0.54 -4.05
N LEU A 13 -12.55 -0.16 -5.08
CA LEU A 13 -12.08 1.21 -5.21
C LEU A 13 -13.24 2.18 -5.37
N ARG A 14 -14.33 1.75 -6.00
CA ARG A 14 -15.47 2.63 -6.21
C ARG A 14 -16.46 2.63 -5.06
N GLU A 15 -16.57 1.53 -4.33
CA GLU A 15 -17.66 1.37 -3.39
C GLU A 15 -17.24 1.20 -1.93
N CYS A 16 -15.97 0.93 -1.68
CA CYS A 16 -15.51 0.69 -0.31
C CYS A 16 -14.56 1.79 0.12
N GLU A 17 -15.00 2.59 1.08
CA GLU A 17 -14.21 3.70 1.57
C GLU A 17 -12.92 3.21 2.22
N GLU A 18 -12.99 2.13 2.98
CA GLU A 18 -11.80 1.59 3.62
C GLU A 18 -10.74 1.21 2.59
N PHE A 19 -11.17 0.56 1.50
CA PHE A 19 -10.24 0.17 0.45
C PHE A 19 -9.62 1.39 -0.22
N GLN A 20 -10.43 2.43 -0.44
CA GLN A 20 -9.93 3.67 -1.03
C GLN A 20 -8.86 4.30 -0.13
N GLN A 21 -9.10 4.33 1.17
CA GLN A 21 -8.14 4.89 2.11
C GLN A 21 -6.85 4.07 2.16
N LEU A 22 -6.96 2.75 2.09
CA LEU A 22 -5.79 1.88 2.06
C LEU A 22 -4.95 2.15 0.81
N CYS A 23 -5.60 2.28 -0.34
CA CYS A 23 -4.89 2.56 -1.57
C CYS A 23 -4.16 3.90 -1.50
N GLN A 24 -4.83 4.92 -0.97
CA GLN A 24 -4.21 6.24 -0.86
C GLN A 24 -3.03 6.19 0.08
N ARG A 25 -3.18 5.53 1.23
CA ARG A 25 -2.09 5.42 2.19
C ARG A 25 -0.91 4.68 1.60
N HIS A 26 -1.19 3.62 0.84
CA HIS A 26 -0.13 2.87 0.17
C HIS A 26 0.66 3.77 -0.78
N ARG A 27 -0.04 4.62 -1.54
CA ARG A 27 0.61 5.54 -2.47
C ARG A 27 1.48 6.54 -1.73
N GLU A 28 0.98 7.06 -0.62
CA GLU A 28 1.74 8.04 0.17
C GLU A 28 3.02 7.42 0.71
N LEU A 29 2.92 6.22 1.24
CA LEU A 29 4.07 5.52 1.76
C LEU A 29 5.06 5.19 0.64
N ASP A 30 4.55 4.79 -0.50
CA ASP A 30 5.37 4.44 -1.64
C ASP A 30 6.15 5.67 -2.14
N ALA A 31 5.48 6.82 -2.20
CA ALA A 31 6.11 8.06 -2.62
C ALA A 31 7.24 8.45 -1.65
N ARG A 32 6.99 8.33 -0.34
CA ARG A 32 8.02 8.65 0.64
C ARG A 32 9.18 7.67 0.54
N LEU A 33 8.89 6.39 0.37
CA LEU A 33 9.93 5.38 0.23
C LEU A 33 10.79 5.66 -1.00
N SER A 34 10.17 6.06 -2.10
CA SER A 34 10.89 6.40 -3.31
C SER A 34 11.86 7.55 -3.06
N THR A 35 11.43 8.56 -2.31
CA THR A 35 12.29 9.68 -1.96
C THR A 35 13.50 9.21 -1.16
N LEU A 36 13.26 8.30 -0.20
CA LEU A 36 14.35 7.79 0.62
C LEU A 36 15.34 6.97 -0.19
N THR A 37 14.83 6.14 -1.12
CA THR A 37 15.72 5.28 -1.91
C THR A 37 16.57 6.07 -2.90
N GLU A 38 16.17 7.29 -3.23
CA GLU A 38 16.95 8.13 -4.12
C GLU A 38 18.13 8.79 -3.43
N LYS A 39 18.17 8.77 -2.11
CA LYS A 39 19.26 9.37 -1.37
C LYS A 39 20.47 8.47 -1.37
N LEU A 40 21.67 9.07 -1.50
CA LEU A 40 22.92 8.32 -1.42
C LEU A 40 23.17 7.79 0.00
N PHE A 41 22.83 8.62 0.98
CA PHE A 41 23.05 8.26 2.38
C PHE A 41 21.80 8.58 3.17
N LEU A 42 21.40 7.66 4.04
CA LEU A 42 20.29 7.86 4.93
C LEU A 42 20.79 8.11 6.34
N SER A 43 20.17 9.04 7.04
CA SER A 43 20.42 9.20 8.46
C SER A 43 19.86 8.00 9.21
N ASP A 44 20.25 7.84 10.47
CA ASP A 44 19.73 6.74 11.27
C ASP A 44 18.21 6.79 11.36
N GLU A 45 17.65 8.00 11.50
CA GLU A 45 16.20 8.16 11.55
C GLU A 45 15.56 7.76 10.24
N GLU A 46 16.20 8.10 9.12
CA GLU A 46 15.66 7.74 7.81
C GLU A 46 15.73 6.24 7.56
N LYS A 47 16.77 5.58 8.08
CA LYS A 47 16.85 4.12 7.97
C LYS A 47 15.71 3.45 8.71
N VAL A 48 15.39 3.95 9.90
CA VAL A 48 14.26 3.44 10.67
C VAL A 48 12.96 3.72 9.94
N GLU A 49 12.83 4.92 9.37
CA GLU A 49 11.65 5.27 8.60
C GLU A 49 11.46 4.32 7.41
N GLU A 50 12.53 4.00 6.72
CA GLU A 50 12.46 3.11 5.57
C GLU A 50 11.91 1.74 5.97
N VAL A 51 12.42 1.17 7.05
CA VAL A 51 11.93 -0.12 7.54
C VAL A 51 10.46 -0.02 7.96
N THR A 52 10.12 1.06 8.65
CA THR A 52 8.75 1.28 9.11
C THR A 52 7.78 1.37 7.93
N ILE A 53 8.17 2.10 6.89
CA ILE A 53 7.32 2.25 5.70
C ILE A 53 7.11 0.90 5.04
N LYS A 54 8.17 0.10 4.91
CA LYS A 54 8.04 -1.22 4.28
C LYS A 54 7.10 -2.11 5.05
N LYS A 55 7.16 -2.08 6.38
CA LYS A 55 6.25 -2.85 7.21
C LYS A 55 4.81 -2.37 7.06
N LYS A 56 4.60 -1.07 7.03
CA LYS A 56 3.26 -0.51 6.86
C LYS A 56 2.68 -0.85 5.49
N LYS A 57 3.51 -0.79 4.45
CA LYS A 57 3.05 -1.16 3.11
C LYS A 57 2.62 -2.61 3.07
N LEU A 58 3.39 -3.49 3.70
CA LEU A 58 3.04 -4.90 3.72
C LEU A 58 1.72 -5.13 4.44
N ALA A 59 1.53 -4.48 5.59
CA ALA A 59 0.28 -4.60 6.33
C ALA A 59 -0.91 -4.13 5.51
N ILE A 60 -0.74 -3.03 4.78
CA ILE A 60 -1.81 -2.50 3.92
C ILE A 60 -2.10 -3.48 2.80
N LYS A 61 -1.07 -4.01 2.15
CA LYS A 61 -1.26 -4.99 1.09
C LYS A 61 -1.98 -6.23 1.59
N ASP A 62 -1.62 -6.70 2.77
CA ASP A 62 -2.26 -7.87 3.35
C ASP A 62 -3.74 -7.61 3.60
N ARG A 63 -4.07 -6.43 4.13
CA ARG A 63 -5.45 -6.08 4.36
C ARG A 63 -6.23 -5.98 3.06
N MET A 64 -5.65 -5.34 2.05
CA MET A 64 -6.29 -5.22 0.75
C MET A 64 -6.51 -6.59 0.13
N ALA A 65 -5.52 -7.47 0.22
CA ALA A 65 -5.65 -8.83 -0.31
C ALA A 65 -6.75 -9.58 0.40
N PHE A 66 -6.85 -9.41 1.72
CA PHE A 66 -7.91 -10.04 2.49
C PHE A 66 -9.28 -9.54 2.02
N MET A 67 -9.43 -8.23 1.81
CA MET A 67 -10.68 -7.66 1.36
C MET A 67 -11.07 -8.18 -0.02
N ILE A 68 -10.10 -8.31 -0.91
CA ILE A 68 -10.36 -8.84 -2.24
C ILE A 68 -10.82 -10.29 -2.16
N ARG A 69 -10.15 -11.09 -1.34
CA ARG A 69 -10.50 -12.51 -1.21
C ARG A 69 -11.84 -12.71 -0.53
N SER A 70 -12.19 -11.80 0.37
CA SER A 70 -13.42 -11.92 1.16
C SER A 70 -14.64 -11.34 0.44
N HIS A 71 -14.41 -10.61 -0.63
CA HIS A 71 -15.50 -10.00 -1.37
C HIS A 71 -16.21 -11.05 -2.22
#